data_dc6c25ecc71bf1cf234714ae7e2d6757
#
_entry.id   dc6c25ecc71bf1cf234714ae7e2d6757
#
_cell.length_a   1.000
_cell.length_b   1.000
_cell.length_c   1.000
_cell.angle_alpha   90.00
_cell.angle_beta   90.00
_cell.angle_gamma   90.00
#
_symmetry.space_group_name_H-M   'P 1'
#
loop_
_entity.id
_entity.type
_entity.pdbx_description
1 polymer ?
#
loop_
_entity_poly.entity_id
_entity_poly.type
_entity_poly.pdbx_seq_one_letter_code
_entity_poly.pdbx_strand_id
1 'polypeptide(L)'
;MVIRVLVAEDHTIVREGIKQLIGMAKDLQVVGEATNGEQLLETLRGTPCEVVLLDISMPGVNGLEAIPRIRVLNEPPAILVLSMHDEAQMAARALKIGAAGYATKDSDPALLLTAIRRVAGGGRYIDPDLADRMVFEVGLTDSRPPHALLSEREFSVFERLVQGANVNEIAQQLAVSNKTISTHKARLMQKLNAHSVADLVRYAMEHRLL
;
A
#
# COMPACT_ATOMS: atom_id res chain seq x y z
N MET A 1 -16.99 -10.42 -25.27
CA MET A 1 -15.53 -10.34 -25.13
C MET A 1 -15.19 -11.03 -23.81
N VAL A 2 -14.24 -11.95 -23.81
CA VAL A 2 -13.81 -12.64 -22.56
C VAL A 2 -12.68 -11.82 -21.95
N ILE A 3 -12.79 -11.48 -20.67
CA ILE A 3 -11.77 -10.76 -19.90
C ILE A 3 -10.74 -11.78 -19.42
N ARG A 4 -9.49 -11.61 -19.81
CA ARG A 4 -8.36 -12.45 -19.42
C ARG A 4 -7.77 -11.94 -18.13
N VAL A 5 -7.68 -12.81 -17.13
CA VAL A 5 -7.21 -12.49 -15.78
C VAL A 5 -5.95 -13.27 -15.47
N LEU A 6 -4.91 -12.60 -15.01
CA LEU A 6 -3.73 -13.22 -14.41
C LEU A 6 -3.85 -13.13 -12.90
N VAL A 7 -3.62 -14.26 -12.20
CA VAL A 7 -3.75 -14.35 -10.73
C VAL A 7 -2.36 -14.44 -10.11
N ALA A 8 -1.98 -13.46 -9.30
CA ALA A 8 -0.74 -13.41 -8.53
C ALA A 8 -1.05 -13.55 -7.03
N GLU A 9 -0.82 -14.73 -6.49
CA GLU A 9 -1.18 -15.15 -5.14
C GLU A 9 -0.27 -16.28 -4.70
N ASP A 10 0.40 -16.16 -3.55
CA ASP A 10 1.32 -17.20 -3.05
C ASP A 10 0.61 -18.33 -2.30
N HIS A 11 -0.54 -18.05 -1.68
CA HIS A 11 -1.33 -19.06 -0.96
C HIS A 11 -2.11 -19.95 -1.93
N THR A 12 -1.72 -21.22 -2.04
CA THR A 12 -2.32 -22.18 -3.01
C THR A 12 -3.83 -22.29 -2.86
N ILE A 13 -4.36 -22.37 -1.63
CA ILE A 13 -5.81 -22.54 -1.39
C ILE A 13 -6.58 -21.32 -1.89
N VAL A 14 -6.08 -20.12 -1.63
CA VAL A 14 -6.70 -18.85 -2.08
C VAL A 14 -6.65 -18.75 -3.59
N ARG A 15 -5.49 -19.05 -4.20
CA ARG A 15 -5.31 -19.03 -5.65
C ARG A 15 -6.27 -19.99 -6.36
N GLU A 16 -6.37 -21.24 -5.89
CA GLU A 16 -7.30 -22.21 -6.46
C GLU A 16 -8.77 -21.79 -6.27
N GLY A 17 -9.12 -21.22 -5.12
CA GLY A 17 -10.46 -20.69 -4.88
C GLY A 17 -10.82 -19.55 -5.85
N ILE A 18 -9.90 -18.61 -6.08
CA ILE A 18 -10.07 -17.53 -7.06
C ILE A 18 -10.25 -18.08 -8.48
N LYS A 19 -9.43 -19.07 -8.86
CA LYS A 19 -9.53 -19.72 -10.20
C LYS A 19 -10.87 -20.40 -10.39
N GLN A 20 -11.35 -21.13 -9.39
CA GLN A 20 -12.67 -21.77 -9.42
C GLN A 20 -13.78 -20.71 -9.57
N LEU A 21 -13.72 -19.64 -8.78
CA LEU A 21 -14.69 -18.55 -8.84
C LEU A 21 -14.73 -17.88 -10.24
N ILE A 22 -13.57 -17.58 -10.82
CA ILE A 22 -13.47 -17.03 -12.16
C ILE A 22 -14.00 -18.03 -13.21
N GLY A 23 -13.68 -19.33 -13.04
CA GLY A 23 -14.13 -20.38 -13.95
C GLY A 23 -15.66 -20.58 -14.00
N MET A 24 -16.38 -20.13 -12.96
CA MET A 24 -17.86 -20.12 -12.97
C MET A 24 -18.46 -19.00 -13.83
N ALA A 25 -17.69 -17.98 -14.16
CA ALA A 25 -18.14 -16.82 -14.94
C ALA A 25 -17.78 -17.01 -16.43
N LYS A 26 -18.79 -17.03 -17.31
CA LYS A 26 -18.60 -17.28 -18.77
C LYS A 26 -17.82 -16.18 -19.50
N ASP A 27 -17.73 -15.00 -18.91
CA ASP A 27 -17.10 -13.79 -19.45
C ASP A 27 -15.69 -13.54 -18.90
N LEU A 28 -15.18 -14.41 -18.01
CA LEU A 28 -13.86 -14.31 -17.42
C LEU A 28 -13.04 -15.58 -17.69
N GLN A 29 -11.73 -15.43 -17.82
CA GLN A 29 -10.80 -16.55 -18.00
C GLN A 29 -9.47 -16.29 -17.29
N VAL A 30 -9.00 -17.24 -16.50
CA VAL A 30 -7.64 -17.22 -15.99
C VAL A 30 -6.68 -17.64 -17.08
N VAL A 31 -5.72 -16.79 -17.42
CA VAL A 31 -4.74 -17.02 -18.49
C VAL A 31 -3.32 -17.22 -17.97
N GLY A 32 -3.08 -16.96 -16.68
CA GLY A 32 -1.78 -17.17 -16.07
C GLY A 32 -1.86 -17.08 -14.54
N GLU A 33 -0.84 -17.64 -13.92
CA GLU A 33 -0.68 -17.66 -12.46
C GLU A 33 0.74 -17.25 -12.08
N ALA A 34 0.89 -16.63 -10.92
CA ALA A 34 2.17 -16.32 -10.32
C ALA A 34 2.09 -16.48 -8.79
N THR A 35 3.17 -16.90 -8.16
CA THR A 35 3.28 -17.08 -6.72
C THR A 35 4.18 -16.04 -6.04
N ASN A 36 4.75 -15.13 -6.82
CA ASN A 36 5.57 -14.01 -6.37
C ASN A 36 5.65 -12.94 -7.46
N GLY A 37 6.16 -11.75 -7.10
CA GLY A 37 6.20 -10.62 -8.01
C GLY A 37 7.16 -10.80 -9.19
N GLU A 38 8.24 -11.58 -9.06
CA GLU A 38 9.18 -11.84 -10.15
C GLU A 38 8.53 -12.72 -11.22
N GLN A 39 7.90 -13.82 -10.80
CA GLN A 39 7.14 -14.70 -11.69
C GLN A 39 5.98 -13.94 -12.36
N LEU A 40 5.29 -13.04 -11.63
CA LEU A 40 4.27 -12.19 -12.21
C LEU A 40 4.79 -11.35 -13.37
N LEU A 41 5.91 -10.64 -13.17
CA LEU A 41 6.50 -9.80 -14.20
C LEU A 41 7.02 -10.60 -15.39
N GLU A 42 7.51 -11.81 -15.17
CA GLU A 42 7.93 -12.73 -16.24
C GLU A 42 6.72 -13.23 -17.04
N THR A 43 5.66 -13.68 -16.34
CA THR A 43 4.42 -14.16 -16.98
C THR A 43 3.75 -13.09 -17.83
N LEU A 44 3.74 -11.84 -17.37
CA LEU A 44 3.17 -10.69 -18.10
C LEU A 44 3.87 -10.39 -19.43
N ARG A 45 5.14 -10.77 -19.58
CA ARG A 45 5.87 -10.57 -20.87
C ARG A 45 5.35 -11.45 -21.99
N GLY A 46 4.85 -12.63 -21.66
CA GLY A 46 4.39 -13.63 -22.63
C GLY A 46 2.88 -13.87 -22.65
N THR A 47 2.15 -13.35 -21.69
CA THR A 47 0.73 -13.65 -21.49
C THR A 47 -0.07 -12.33 -21.42
N PRO A 48 -0.66 -11.88 -22.54
CA PRO A 48 -1.51 -10.70 -22.53
C PRO A 48 -2.77 -10.94 -21.68
N CYS A 49 -3.09 -9.99 -20.82
CA CYS A 49 -4.31 -10.01 -19.99
C CYS A 49 -4.88 -8.60 -19.79
N GLU A 50 -6.16 -8.51 -19.51
CA GLU A 50 -6.84 -7.24 -19.21
C GLU A 50 -6.72 -6.86 -17.74
N VAL A 51 -6.64 -7.87 -16.85
CA VAL A 51 -6.62 -7.65 -15.41
C VAL A 51 -5.54 -8.53 -14.75
N VAL A 52 -4.82 -7.95 -13.82
CA VAL A 52 -3.99 -8.68 -12.83
C VAL A 52 -4.71 -8.61 -11.49
N LEU A 53 -5.06 -9.78 -10.93
CA LEU A 53 -5.37 -9.90 -9.50
C LEU A 53 -4.06 -10.03 -8.75
N LEU A 54 -3.79 -9.13 -7.84
CA LEU A 54 -2.49 -9.00 -7.20
C LEU A 54 -2.60 -9.04 -5.68
N ASP A 55 -2.09 -10.10 -5.07
CA ASP A 55 -1.81 -10.08 -3.63
C ASP A 55 -0.61 -9.21 -3.32
N ILE A 56 -0.73 -8.36 -2.30
CA ILE A 56 0.38 -7.51 -1.85
C ILE A 56 1.33 -8.22 -0.90
N SER A 57 0.92 -9.34 -0.30
CA SER A 57 1.67 -10.04 0.76
C SER A 57 2.60 -11.14 0.24
N MET A 58 2.85 -11.19 -1.06
CA MET A 58 3.70 -12.21 -1.68
C MET A 58 5.17 -12.07 -1.30
N PRO A 59 5.93 -13.20 -1.25
CA PRO A 59 7.36 -13.19 -0.98
C PRO A 59 8.19 -12.58 -2.15
N GLY A 60 9.41 -12.12 -1.83
CA GLY A 60 10.32 -11.51 -2.80
C GLY A 60 9.90 -10.09 -3.17
N VAL A 61 9.70 -9.82 -4.45
CA VAL A 61 9.09 -8.56 -4.91
C VAL A 61 7.65 -8.53 -4.44
N ASN A 62 7.36 -7.70 -3.43
CA ASN A 62 6.00 -7.60 -2.90
C ASN A 62 5.05 -6.94 -3.91
N GLY A 63 3.74 -7.17 -3.73
CA GLY A 63 2.74 -6.69 -4.68
C GLY A 63 2.76 -5.17 -4.88
N LEU A 64 3.03 -4.37 -3.84
CA LEU A 64 3.12 -2.91 -3.98
C LEU A 64 4.30 -2.48 -4.85
N GLU A 65 5.43 -3.17 -4.77
CA GLU A 65 6.60 -2.90 -5.62
C GLU A 65 6.40 -3.36 -7.07
N ALA A 66 5.54 -4.36 -7.29
CA ALA A 66 5.18 -4.84 -8.61
C ALA A 66 4.31 -3.82 -9.38
N ILE A 67 3.42 -3.08 -8.71
CA ILE A 67 2.49 -2.14 -9.34
C ILE A 67 3.20 -1.15 -10.27
N PRO A 68 4.20 -0.34 -9.84
CA PRO A 68 4.86 0.60 -10.73
C PRO A 68 5.61 -0.09 -11.87
N ARG A 69 6.14 -1.31 -11.66
CA ARG A 69 6.82 -2.09 -12.71
C ARG A 69 5.85 -2.58 -13.79
N ILE A 70 4.63 -2.97 -13.40
CA ILE A 70 3.57 -3.35 -14.35
C ILE A 70 3.10 -2.13 -15.14
N ARG A 71 2.96 -0.98 -14.48
CA ARG A 71 2.46 0.26 -15.09
C ARG A 71 3.34 0.81 -16.22
N VAL A 72 4.61 0.46 -16.26
CA VAL A 72 5.55 0.89 -17.33
C VAL A 72 5.61 -0.07 -18.51
N LEU A 73 4.83 -1.16 -18.52
CA LEU A 73 4.69 -2.04 -19.67
C LEU A 73 4.03 -1.30 -20.84
N ASN A 74 4.26 -1.76 -22.06
CA ASN A 74 3.72 -1.12 -23.27
C ASN A 74 2.18 -1.08 -23.29
N GLU A 75 1.54 -2.19 -22.84
CA GLU A 75 0.08 -2.31 -22.68
C GLU A 75 -0.22 -2.83 -21.27
N PRO A 76 -0.19 -1.95 -20.25
CA PRO A 76 -0.31 -2.39 -18.88
C PRO A 76 -1.75 -2.85 -18.58
N PRO A 77 -1.94 -4.05 -18.01
CA PRO A 77 -3.24 -4.50 -17.55
C PRO A 77 -3.75 -3.63 -16.37
N ALA A 78 -5.06 -3.63 -16.17
CA ALA A 78 -5.63 -3.08 -14.96
C ALA A 78 -5.21 -3.92 -13.74
N ILE A 79 -4.77 -3.29 -12.66
CA ILE A 79 -4.31 -3.97 -11.45
C ILE A 79 -5.41 -3.86 -10.40
N LEU A 80 -5.99 -5.00 -10.03
CA LEU A 80 -6.89 -5.13 -8.89
C LEU A 80 -6.13 -5.80 -7.73
N VAL A 81 -5.84 -5.03 -6.71
CA VAL A 81 -5.20 -5.55 -5.50
C VAL A 81 -6.21 -6.37 -4.71
N LEU A 82 -5.77 -7.52 -4.21
CA LEU A 82 -6.53 -8.40 -3.34
C LEU A 82 -5.70 -8.67 -2.08
N SER A 83 -6.19 -8.31 -0.91
CA SER A 83 -5.42 -8.37 0.34
C SER A 83 -6.25 -8.84 1.52
N MET A 84 -5.61 -9.51 2.50
CA MET A 84 -6.20 -9.75 3.82
C MET A 84 -6.27 -8.48 4.68
N HIS A 85 -5.53 -7.42 4.29
CA HIS A 85 -5.49 -6.18 5.04
C HIS A 85 -6.57 -5.22 4.55
N ASP A 86 -7.40 -4.80 5.48
CA ASP A 86 -8.48 -3.84 5.26
C ASP A 86 -8.07 -2.40 5.66
N GLU A 87 -6.76 -2.15 5.73
CA GLU A 87 -6.20 -0.86 6.12
C GLU A 87 -6.38 0.19 5.02
N ALA A 88 -7.13 1.24 5.33
CA ALA A 88 -7.40 2.36 4.42
C ALA A 88 -6.11 3.00 3.86
N GLN A 89 -5.05 3.08 4.66
CA GLN A 89 -3.76 3.63 4.25
C GLN A 89 -3.07 2.76 3.19
N MET A 90 -3.16 1.43 3.30
CA MET A 90 -2.59 0.49 2.33
C MET A 90 -3.32 0.59 0.99
N ALA A 91 -4.66 0.64 1.03
CA ALA A 91 -5.48 0.83 -0.15
C ALA A 91 -5.19 2.18 -0.84
N ALA A 92 -5.14 3.27 -0.07
CA ALA A 92 -4.79 4.59 -0.59
C ALA A 92 -3.41 4.60 -1.27
N ARG A 93 -2.41 3.93 -0.67
CA ARG A 93 -1.07 3.80 -1.24
C ARG A 93 -1.09 3.01 -2.55
N ALA A 94 -1.76 1.86 -2.59
CA ALA A 94 -1.87 1.04 -3.79
C ALA A 94 -2.51 1.81 -4.96
N LEU A 95 -3.61 2.51 -4.68
CA LEU A 95 -4.30 3.35 -5.67
C LEU A 95 -3.43 4.52 -6.17
N LYS A 96 -2.70 5.17 -5.26
CA LYS A 96 -1.79 6.29 -5.60
C LYS A 96 -0.65 5.87 -6.53
N ILE A 97 -0.09 4.67 -6.35
CA ILE A 97 0.99 4.14 -7.19
C ILE A 97 0.50 3.46 -8.47
N GLY A 98 -0.82 3.41 -8.71
CA GLY A 98 -1.39 3.07 -10.00
C GLY A 98 -2.26 1.81 -10.06
N ALA A 99 -2.66 1.23 -8.92
CA ALA A 99 -3.70 0.21 -8.92
C ALA A 99 -5.04 0.80 -9.42
N ALA A 100 -5.78 0.01 -10.20
CA ALA A 100 -7.12 0.36 -10.68
C ALA A 100 -8.18 0.07 -9.62
N GLY A 101 -7.91 -0.86 -8.70
CA GLY A 101 -8.82 -1.17 -7.61
C GLY A 101 -8.15 -1.88 -6.44
N TYR A 102 -8.90 -1.96 -5.34
CA TYR A 102 -8.53 -2.66 -4.13
C TYR A 102 -9.76 -3.39 -3.56
N ALA A 103 -9.62 -4.67 -3.30
CA ALA A 103 -10.61 -5.52 -2.66
C ALA A 103 -9.98 -6.31 -1.51
N THR A 104 -10.79 -6.69 -0.54
CA THR A 104 -10.35 -7.57 0.56
C THR A 104 -10.63 -9.03 0.21
N LYS A 105 -9.80 -9.94 0.70
CA LYS A 105 -9.98 -11.40 0.49
C LYS A 105 -11.20 -11.94 1.24
N ASP A 106 -11.72 -11.18 2.21
CA ASP A 106 -12.92 -11.51 2.98
C ASP A 106 -14.22 -11.00 2.31
N SER A 107 -14.11 -10.25 1.21
CA SER A 107 -15.28 -9.75 0.48
C SER A 107 -16.09 -10.88 -0.14
N ASP A 108 -17.38 -10.62 -0.36
CA ASP A 108 -18.27 -11.53 -1.08
C ASP A 108 -17.65 -11.88 -2.45
N PRO A 109 -17.56 -13.18 -2.80
CA PRO A 109 -17.06 -13.63 -4.10
C PRO A 109 -17.73 -12.96 -5.31
N ALA A 110 -19.02 -12.61 -5.22
CA ALA A 110 -19.73 -11.89 -6.29
C ALA A 110 -19.19 -10.47 -6.48
N LEU A 111 -18.75 -9.82 -5.40
CA LEU A 111 -18.14 -8.49 -5.46
C LEU A 111 -16.78 -8.55 -6.16
N LEU A 112 -15.98 -9.61 -5.97
CA LEU A 112 -14.72 -9.79 -6.68
C LEU A 112 -14.93 -9.89 -8.20
N LEU A 113 -15.90 -10.68 -8.65
CA LEU A 113 -16.24 -10.77 -10.09
C LEU A 113 -16.69 -9.40 -10.65
N THR A 114 -17.45 -8.65 -9.86
CA THR A 114 -17.88 -7.29 -10.23
C THR A 114 -16.71 -6.32 -10.32
N ALA A 115 -15.77 -6.40 -9.36
CA ALA A 115 -14.55 -5.61 -9.34
C ALA A 115 -13.68 -5.86 -10.57
N ILE A 116 -13.47 -7.14 -10.94
CA ILE A 116 -12.71 -7.53 -12.13
C ILE A 116 -13.32 -6.89 -13.41
N ARG A 117 -14.64 -7.03 -13.59
CA ARG A 117 -15.32 -6.44 -14.75
C ARG A 117 -15.19 -4.93 -14.80
N ARG A 118 -15.32 -4.28 -13.65
CA ARG A 118 -15.24 -2.82 -13.53
C ARG A 118 -13.86 -2.29 -13.89
N VAL A 119 -12.79 -2.91 -13.38
CA VAL A 119 -11.42 -2.47 -13.67
C VAL A 119 -11.00 -2.83 -15.10
N ALA A 120 -11.47 -3.96 -15.66
CA ALA A 120 -11.27 -4.32 -17.06
C ALA A 120 -11.90 -3.30 -18.03
N GLY A 121 -13.03 -2.70 -17.65
CA GLY A 121 -13.68 -1.62 -18.40
C GLY A 121 -13.05 -0.23 -18.19
N GLY A 122 -11.89 -0.13 -17.53
CA GLY A 122 -11.21 1.15 -17.26
C GLY A 122 -11.77 1.91 -16.05
N GLY A 123 -12.75 1.35 -15.32
CA GLY A 123 -13.28 1.93 -14.10
C GLY A 123 -12.35 1.70 -12.91
N ARG A 124 -12.69 2.33 -11.78
CA ARG A 124 -12.02 2.09 -10.49
C ARG A 124 -12.92 1.30 -9.56
N TYR A 125 -12.30 0.48 -8.70
CA TYR A 125 -13.03 -0.28 -7.69
C TYR A 125 -12.34 -0.15 -6.33
N ILE A 126 -13.13 0.09 -5.32
CA ILE A 126 -12.73 -0.04 -3.91
C ILE A 126 -13.86 -0.81 -3.24
N ASP A 127 -13.49 -1.76 -2.38
CA ASP A 127 -14.45 -2.45 -1.54
C ASP A 127 -15.30 -1.42 -0.77
N PRO A 128 -16.65 -1.53 -0.76
CA PRO A 128 -17.53 -0.52 -0.16
C PRO A 128 -17.20 -0.24 1.32
N ASP A 129 -16.97 -1.29 2.13
CA ASP A 129 -16.66 -1.14 3.55
C ASP A 129 -15.32 -0.44 3.77
N LEU A 130 -14.38 -0.68 2.86
CA LEU A 130 -13.09 -0.02 2.87
C LEU A 130 -13.18 1.43 2.37
N ALA A 131 -14.04 1.71 1.39
CA ALA A 131 -14.27 3.05 0.88
C ALA A 131 -14.78 3.99 1.98
N ASP A 132 -15.74 3.54 2.80
CA ASP A 132 -16.25 4.31 3.92
C ASP A 132 -15.14 4.62 4.93
N ARG A 133 -14.32 3.63 5.28
CA ARG A 133 -13.16 3.85 6.16
C ARG A 133 -12.12 4.80 5.56
N MET A 134 -11.85 4.69 4.25
CA MET A 134 -10.94 5.62 3.57
C MET A 134 -11.43 7.07 3.63
N VAL A 135 -12.73 7.32 3.53
CA VAL A 135 -13.30 8.67 3.66
C VAL A 135 -13.04 9.22 5.07
N PHE A 136 -13.19 8.40 6.11
CA PHE A 136 -12.97 8.81 7.49
C PHE A 136 -11.47 8.88 7.86
N GLU A 137 -10.66 7.93 7.43
CA GLU A 137 -9.26 7.83 7.83
C GLU A 137 -8.32 8.62 6.90
N VAL A 138 -8.54 8.56 5.58
CA VAL A 138 -7.70 9.22 4.56
C VAL A 138 -8.22 10.63 4.26
N GLY A 139 -9.52 10.86 4.36
CA GLY A 139 -10.12 12.20 4.29
C GLY A 139 -9.80 13.07 5.51
N LEU A 140 -9.44 12.45 6.64
CA LEU A 140 -8.87 13.08 7.83
C LEU A 140 -7.33 13.07 7.82
N THR A 141 -6.68 12.38 6.90
CA THR A 141 -5.28 12.63 6.60
C THR A 141 -5.21 13.97 5.88
N ASP A 142 -5.17 14.96 6.73
CA ASP A 142 -4.79 16.32 6.51
C ASP A 142 -3.74 16.38 5.37
N SER A 143 -3.99 17.16 4.36
CA SER A 143 -3.01 17.45 3.29
C SER A 143 -1.77 18.18 3.83
N ARG A 144 -1.69 18.34 5.15
CA ARG A 144 -0.52 18.88 5.85
C ARG A 144 0.65 17.91 5.73
N PRO A 145 1.86 18.42 5.57
CA PRO A 145 3.06 17.60 5.56
C PRO A 145 3.19 16.82 6.88
N PRO A 146 3.79 15.61 6.88
CA PRO A 146 3.85 14.73 8.07
C PRO A 146 4.34 15.41 9.36
N HIS A 147 5.25 16.39 9.26
CA HIS A 147 5.71 17.15 10.42
C HIS A 147 4.61 18.03 11.06
N ALA A 148 3.60 18.45 10.31
CA ALA A 148 2.47 19.19 10.86
C ALA A 148 1.50 18.30 11.68
N LEU A 149 1.66 16.97 11.60
CA LEU A 149 0.93 15.99 12.39
C LEU A 149 1.64 15.62 13.70
N LEU A 150 2.83 16.16 13.93
CA LEU A 150 3.54 16.00 15.19
C LEU A 150 2.85 16.85 16.25
N SER A 151 2.69 16.29 17.46
CA SER A 151 2.33 17.10 18.61
C SER A 151 3.45 18.09 18.94
N GLU A 152 3.15 19.17 19.65
CA GLU A 152 4.15 20.16 20.07
C GLU A 152 5.36 19.51 20.76
N ARG A 153 5.13 18.47 21.58
CA ARG A 153 6.20 17.71 22.24
C ARG A 153 7.03 16.88 21.27
N GLU A 154 6.39 16.22 20.33
CA GLU A 154 7.08 15.42 19.29
C GLU A 154 7.88 16.35 18.37
N PHE A 155 7.33 17.50 17.99
CA PHE A 155 8.01 18.49 17.17
C PHE A 155 9.21 19.08 17.90
N SER A 156 9.06 19.42 19.18
CA SER A 156 10.16 19.91 20.02
C SER A 156 11.30 18.90 20.19
N VAL A 157 10.99 17.60 20.23
CA VAL A 157 12.00 16.53 20.23
C VAL A 157 12.63 16.37 18.84
N PHE A 158 11.84 16.45 17.77
CA PHE A 158 12.32 16.42 16.39
C PHE A 158 13.37 17.52 16.12
N GLU A 159 13.05 18.78 16.43
CA GLU A 159 13.98 19.91 16.22
C GLU A 159 15.33 19.68 16.90
N ARG A 160 15.33 19.21 18.15
CA ARG A 160 16.58 18.97 18.89
C ARG A 160 17.38 17.80 18.34
N LEU A 161 16.71 16.71 17.93
CA LEU A 161 17.38 15.56 17.30
C LEU A 161 18.06 15.97 15.99
N VAL A 162 17.39 16.80 15.19
CA VAL A 162 17.92 17.28 13.91
C VAL A 162 19.08 18.25 14.11
N GLN A 163 19.08 19.01 15.22
CA GLN A 163 20.20 19.85 15.65
C GLN A 163 21.37 19.07 16.28
N GLY A 164 21.24 17.75 16.39
CA GLY A 164 22.31 16.86 16.86
C GLY A 164 22.29 16.54 18.35
N ALA A 165 21.26 16.99 19.09
CA ALA A 165 21.14 16.67 20.51
C ALA A 165 20.81 15.18 20.72
N ASN A 166 21.40 14.54 21.74
CA ASN A 166 21.09 13.18 22.11
C ASN A 166 19.90 13.12 23.10
N VAL A 167 19.36 11.89 23.31
CA VAL A 167 18.18 11.67 24.18
C VAL A 167 18.38 12.21 25.60
N ASN A 168 19.59 12.09 26.17
CA ASN A 168 19.90 12.55 27.53
C ASN A 168 19.88 14.08 27.62
N GLU A 169 20.49 14.75 26.66
CA GLU A 169 20.49 16.21 26.56
C GLU A 169 19.07 16.76 26.37
N ILE A 170 18.27 16.14 25.50
CA ILE A 170 16.87 16.55 25.29
C ILE A 170 16.05 16.36 26.57
N ALA A 171 16.27 15.25 27.30
CA ALA A 171 15.59 14.99 28.56
C ALA A 171 15.90 16.04 29.62
N GLN A 172 17.15 16.44 29.73
CA GLN A 172 17.58 17.52 30.63
C GLN A 172 16.95 18.88 30.24
N GLN A 173 17.02 19.25 28.96
CA GLN A 173 16.46 20.51 28.45
C GLN A 173 14.96 20.63 28.66
N LEU A 174 14.23 19.52 28.50
CA LEU A 174 12.79 19.50 28.64
C LEU A 174 12.28 19.12 30.04
N ALA A 175 13.20 18.88 31.00
CA ALA A 175 12.93 18.47 32.38
C ALA A 175 12.00 17.22 32.45
N VAL A 176 12.28 16.20 31.64
CA VAL A 176 11.53 14.93 31.58
C VAL A 176 12.49 13.73 31.63
N SER A 177 11.95 12.52 31.81
CA SER A 177 12.76 11.30 31.79
C SER A 177 13.25 10.91 30.40
N ASN A 178 14.40 10.23 30.32
CA ASN A 178 14.90 9.64 29.07
C ASN A 178 13.88 8.68 28.43
N LYS A 179 13.12 7.94 29.24
CA LYS A 179 12.04 7.06 28.78
C LYS A 179 10.95 7.84 28.06
N THR A 180 10.59 9.02 28.57
CA THR A 180 9.60 9.91 27.93
C THR A 180 10.10 10.38 26.58
N ILE A 181 11.36 10.84 26.47
CA ILE A 181 11.95 11.27 25.20
C ILE A 181 12.04 10.12 24.21
N SER A 182 12.45 8.92 24.65
CA SER A 182 12.50 7.74 23.80
C SER A 182 11.13 7.37 23.24
N THR A 183 10.06 7.52 24.02
CA THR A 183 8.68 7.31 23.56
C THR A 183 8.27 8.33 22.50
N HIS A 184 8.56 9.63 22.72
CA HIS A 184 8.28 10.66 21.72
C HIS A 184 9.11 10.46 20.45
N LYS A 185 10.38 10.09 20.57
CA LYS A 185 11.26 9.76 19.44
C LYS A 185 10.68 8.60 18.62
N ALA A 186 10.24 7.51 19.25
CA ALA A 186 9.66 6.38 18.54
C ALA A 186 8.39 6.80 17.73
N ARG A 187 7.50 7.57 18.37
CA ARG A 187 6.26 8.06 17.73
C ARG A 187 6.52 9.02 16.58
N LEU A 188 7.43 9.99 16.74
CA LEU A 188 7.75 10.92 15.66
C LEU A 188 8.44 10.21 14.49
N MET A 189 9.32 9.23 14.75
CA MET A 189 9.95 8.43 13.69
C MET A 189 8.91 7.63 12.90
N GLN A 190 7.92 7.05 13.57
CA GLN A 190 6.81 6.36 12.92
C GLN A 190 5.98 7.33 12.06
N LYS A 191 5.59 8.50 12.60
CA LYS A 191 4.80 9.52 11.87
C LYS A 191 5.53 10.08 10.66
N LEU A 192 6.85 10.26 10.74
CA LEU A 192 7.70 10.76 9.65
C LEU A 192 8.22 9.66 8.73
N ASN A 193 7.88 8.39 8.99
CA ASN A 193 8.40 7.20 8.29
C ASN A 193 9.94 7.20 8.23
N ALA A 194 10.60 7.57 9.32
CA ALA A 194 12.05 7.66 9.45
C ALA A 194 12.59 6.47 10.26
N HIS A 195 13.70 5.87 9.81
CA HIS A 195 14.34 4.73 10.47
C HIS A 195 15.62 5.11 11.22
N SER A 196 16.13 6.32 10.98
CA SER A 196 17.36 6.85 11.60
C SER A 196 17.26 8.35 11.86
N VAL A 197 18.15 8.89 12.73
CA VAL A 197 18.26 10.34 12.90
C VAL A 197 18.72 11.01 11.60
N ALA A 198 19.53 10.34 10.79
CA ALA A 198 19.94 10.84 9.47
C ALA A 198 18.73 11.04 8.53
N ASP A 199 17.72 10.16 8.61
CA ASP A 199 16.48 10.32 7.84
C ASP A 199 15.69 11.55 8.31
N LEU A 200 15.68 11.83 9.63
CA LEU A 200 15.06 13.03 10.18
C LEU A 200 15.76 14.31 9.71
N VAL A 201 17.10 14.31 9.66
CA VAL A 201 17.87 15.45 9.15
C VAL A 201 17.57 15.69 7.67
N ARG A 202 17.60 14.63 6.85
CA ARG A 202 17.24 14.72 5.42
C ARG A 202 15.84 15.25 5.22
N TYR A 203 14.86 14.73 5.95
CA TYR A 203 13.47 15.19 5.94
C TYR A 203 13.37 16.70 6.28
N ALA A 204 14.07 17.14 7.33
CA ALA A 204 14.06 18.53 7.74
C ALA A 204 14.64 19.46 6.67
N MET A 205 15.70 19.05 5.97
CA MET A 205 16.28 19.81 4.85
C MET A 205 15.32 19.88 3.65
N GLU A 206 14.70 18.76 3.27
CA GLU A 206 13.75 18.70 2.15
C GLU A 206 12.52 19.61 2.36
N HIS A 207 12.07 19.71 3.62
CA HIS A 207 10.90 20.50 4.00
C HIS A 207 11.24 21.89 4.55
N ARG A 208 12.51 22.32 4.50
CA ARG A 208 12.99 23.63 4.99
C ARG A 208 12.61 23.92 6.44
N LEU A 209 12.78 22.91 7.31
CA LEU A 209 12.51 23.01 8.74
C LEU A 209 13.78 23.28 9.58
N LEU A 210 14.91 23.48 8.89
CA LEU A 210 16.22 23.85 9.45
C LEU A 210 16.58 25.25 9.01
#